data_5e020181103cb40bc004fbf607cc76b8
#
_entry.id   5e020181103cb40bc004fbf607cc76b8
#
_cell.length_a   1.000
_cell.length_b   1.000
_cell.length_c   1.000
_cell.angle_alpha   90.00
_cell.angle_beta   90.00
_cell.angle_gamma   90.00
#
_symmetry.space_group_name_H-M   'P 1'
#
loop_
_entity.id
_entity.type
_entity.pdbx_description
1 polymer ?
#
loop_
_entity_poly.entity_id
_entity_poly.type
_entity_poly.pdbx_seq_one_letter_code
_entity_poly.pdbx_strand_id
1 'polypeptide(L)'
;LPDNEKAQNESEEVTGEEEDSASKIDTSITIGTESRIAVVSKATDGEYWKLVRQGMEDAVKDINKAYEFSSDDEISMTFEGPSDEQDIETQVNTLDAVIAENPTVLCMSASDIESCQAQLEAASENGIPVVVFDSNVSDDELVAAFRGTDNAYAGKLAAEKIVDAIGENGKIAVFSAQEKTESSQKRVEGFKEALADYEGISIVSELYTDKVKDMSEAMADVLRRYPDLDGVFCTNEDVADMYLGLDKGENTPVMVGVDATSVQQKAI
;
A
#
# COMPACT_ATOMS: atom_id res chain seq x y z
N LEU A 1 -51.58 -20.96 -11.93
CA LEU A 1 -50.62 -21.79 -11.23
C LEU A 1 -49.92 -22.74 -12.22
N PRO A 2 -48.62 -22.65 -12.38
CA PRO A 2 -47.77 -23.81 -12.24
C PRO A 2 -46.56 -23.58 -11.36
N ASP A 3 -46.32 -24.55 -10.62
CA ASP A 3 -45.19 -25.18 -9.97
C ASP A 3 -43.86 -24.45 -9.75
N ASN A 4 -43.56 -24.45 -8.50
CA ASN A 4 -42.35 -24.01 -7.82
C ASN A 4 -41.28 -25.12 -7.94
N GLU A 5 -40.33 -25.00 -8.84
CA GLU A 5 -39.12 -25.83 -8.86
C GLU A 5 -38.07 -25.23 -7.94
N LYS A 6 -37.71 -26.02 -6.95
CA LYS A 6 -36.63 -25.77 -6.00
C LYS A 6 -35.29 -25.75 -6.72
N ALA A 7 -34.64 -24.60 -6.78
CA ALA A 7 -33.22 -24.53 -7.04
C ALA A 7 -32.48 -25.11 -5.81
N GLN A 8 -31.89 -26.27 -5.97
CA GLN A 8 -30.93 -26.85 -5.04
C GLN A 8 -29.63 -26.05 -5.14
N ASN A 9 -29.30 -25.43 -4.04
CA ASN A 9 -28.00 -24.76 -3.84
C ASN A 9 -26.97 -25.86 -3.56
N GLU A 10 -26.25 -26.31 -4.57
CA GLU A 10 -25.03 -27.08 -4.39
C GLU A 10 -23.93 -26.09 -3.95
N SER A 11 -23.65 -26.10 -2.66
CA SER A 11 -22.42 -25.51 -2.13
C SER A 11 -21.28 -26.42 -2.59
N GLU A 12 -20.55 -26.02 -3.63
CA GLU A 12 -19.23 -26.55 -3.90
C GLU A 12 -18.33 -26.20 -2.70
N GLU A 13 -18.05 -27.18 -1.87
CA GLU A 13 -16.91 -27.15 -0.95
C GLU A 13 -15.65 -27.03 -1.81
N VAL A 14 -15.11 -25.81 -1.90
CA VAL A 14 -13.75 -25.59 -2.39
C VAL A 14 -12.81 -26.16 -1.34
N THR A 15 -12.50 -27.44 -1.44
CA THR A 15 -11.33 -28.03 -0.79
C THR A 15 -10.11 -27.51 -1.55
N GLY A 16 -9.69 -26.27 -1.25
CA GLY A 16 -8.39 -25.79 -1.65
C GLY A 16 -7.35 -26.60 -0.90
N GLU A 17 -6.69 -27.53 -1.58
CA GLU A 17 -5.38 -28.00 -1.15
C GLU A 17 -4.51 -26.72 -1.10
N GLU A 18 -4.05 -26.33 0.09
CA GLU A 18 -3.01 -25.33 0.23
C GLU A 18 -1.77 -25.88 -0.48
N GLU A 19 -1.56 -25.49 -1.73
CA GLU A 19 -0.32 -25.81 -2.43
C GLU A 19 0.83 -25.25 -1.62
N ASP A 20 1.74 -26.09 -1.16
CA ASP A 20 2.94 -25.70 -0.43
C ASP A 20 3.73 -24.68 -1.28
N SER A 21 3.73 -23.41 -0.86
CA SER A 21 4.37 -22.31 -1.60
C SER A 21 5.87 -22.55 -1.80
N ALA A 22 6.53 -23.26 -0.86
CA ALA A 22 7.93 -23.65 -0.97
C ALA A 22 8.21 -24.53 -2.19
N SER A 23 7.22 -25.32 -2.66
CA SER A 23 7.36 -26.17 -3.85
C SER A 23 7.45 -25.38 -5.17
N LYS A 24 7.10 -24.09 -5.16
CA LYS A 24 7.15 -23.19 -6.32
C LYS A 24 8.48 -22.44 -6.45
N ILE A 25 9.38 -22.57 -5.47
CA ILE A 25 10.66 -21.88 -5.46
C ILE A 25 11.65 -22.62 -6.35
N ASP A 26 12.27 -21.90 -7.30
CA ASP A 26 13.30 -22.46 -8.17
C ASP A 26 14.62 -22.60 -7.43
N THR A 27 14.90 -23.78 -6.92
CA THR A 27 16.13 -24.12 -6.22
C THR A 27 17.33 -24.38 -7.14
N SER A 28 17.18 -24.25 -8.46
CA SER A 28 18.33 -24.31 -9.39
C SER A 28 19.22 -23.07 -9.30
N ILE A 29 18.70 -21.97 -8.74
CA ILE A 29 19.45 -20.74 -8.46
C ILE A 29 20.22 -20.93 -7.16
N THR A 30 21.53 -20.73 -7.21
CA THR A 30 22.36 -20.79 -6.00
C THR A 30 22.19 -19.50 -5.19
N ILE A 31 21.78 -19.62 -3.93
CA ILE A 31 21.74 -18.52 -2.97
C ILE A 31 22.76 -18.78 -1.85
N GLY A 32 23.30 -17.71 -1.28
CA GLY A 32 24.26 -17.82 -0.18
C GLY A 32 23.59 -18.23 1.13
N THR A 33 24.24 -19.12 1.87
CA THR A 33 23.86 -19.41 3.25
C THR A 33 24.15 -18.21 4.16
N GLU A 34 23.48 -18.14 5.32
CA GLU A 34 23.62 -17.05 6.30
C GLU A 34 23.32 -15.64 5.69
N SER A 35 22.61 -15.62 4.55
CA SER A 35 22.22 -14.34 3.93
C SER A 35 21.26 -13.57 4.82
N ARG A 36 21.50 -12.26 4.95
CA ARG A 36 20.64 -11.38 5.75
C ARG A 36 19.87 -10.43 4.85
N ILE A 37 18.55 -10.52 4.92
CA ILE A 37 17.61 -9.59 4.31
C ILE A 37 17.29 -8.51 5.33
N ALA A 38 17.62 -7.27 5.04
CA ALA A 38 17.23 -6.15 5.88
C ALA A 38 16.06 -5.43 5.21
N VAL A 39 14.95 -5.28 5.94
CA VAL A 39 13.75 -4.59 5.45
C VAL A 39 13.56 -3.29 6.22
N VAL A 40 13.44 -2.17 5.48
CA VAL A 40 13.09 -0.87 6.05
C VAL A 40 11.79 -0.39 5.41
N SER A 41 10.70 -0.44 6.18
CA SER A 41 9.35 -0.04 5.75
C SER A 41 9.07 1.44 6.02
N LYS A 42 7.95 1.95 5.47
CA LYS A 42 7.45 3.29 5.80
C LYS A 42 6.92 3.36 7.22
N ALA A 43 6.33 2.26 7.71
CA ALA A 43 5.93 2.13 9.10
C ALA A 43 6.03 0.67 9.57
N THR A 44 6.03 0.48 10.89
CA THR A 44 5.97 -0.84 11.55
C THR A 44 4.62 -1.11 12.19
N ASP A 45 3.82 -0.08 12.41
CA ASP A 45 2.46 -0.14 12.94
C ASP A 45 1.43 -0.16 11.79
N GLY A 46 0.17 -0.39 12.12
CA GLY A 46 -0.91 -0.54 11.13
C GLY A 46 -1.20 -2.00 10.74
N GLU A 47 -2.38 -2.23 10.19
CA GLU A 47 -2.83 -3.57 9.77
C GLU A 47 -2.09 -3.99 8.49
N TYR A 48 -1.93 -3.07 7.55
CA TYR A 48 -1.22 -3.27 6.30
C TYR A 48 0.24 -3.71 6.52
N TRP A 49 1.01 -2.95 7.32
CA TRP A 49 2.45 -3.24 7.54
C TRP A 49 2.69 -4.54 8.30
N LYS A 50 1.78 -4.91 9.19
CA LYS A 50 1.83 -6.22 9.87
C LYS A 50 1.62 -7.38 8.90
N LEU A 51 0.71 -7.23 7.94
CA LEU A 51 0.48 -8.23 6.89
C LEU A 51 1.67 -8.32 5.92
N VAL A 52 2.24 -7.17 5.52
CA VAL A 52 3.46 -7.13 4.69
C VAL A 52 4.61 -7.86 5.39
N ARG A 53 4.85 -7.53 6.66
CA ARG A 53 5.89 -8.20 7.46
C ARG A 53 5.64 -9.71 7.53
N GLN A 54 4.42 -10.14 7.83
CA GLN A 54 4.07 -11.55 7.91
C GLN A 54 4.33 -12.27 6.59
N GLY A 55 3.93 -11.68 5.47
CA GLY A 55 4.17 -12.27 4.14
C GLY A 55 5.67 -12.40 3.81
N MET A 56 6.49 -11.43 4.21
CA MET A 56 7.95 -11.50 4.03
C MET A 56 8.58 -12.58 4.94
N GLU A 57 8.15 -12.67 6.21
CA GLU A 57 8.60 -13.71 7.14
C GLU A 57 8.25 -15.11 6.64
N ASP A 58 7.06 -15.29 6.08
CA ASP A 58 6.63 -16.58 5.52
C ASP A 58 7.41 -16.91 4.24
N ALA A 59 7.69 -15.93 3.37
CA ALA A 59 8.53 -16.14 2.20
C ALA A 59 9.97 -16.58 2.58
N VAL A 60 10.56 -16.01 3.62
CA VAL A 60 11.88 -16.43 4.12
C VAL A 60 11.85 -17.85 4.66
N LYS A 61 10.80 -18.24 5.40
CA LYS A 61 10.61 -19.63 5.87
C LYS A 61 10.48 -20.61 4.70
N ASP A 62 9.71 -20.22 3.68
CA ASP A 62 9.53 -21.05 2.49
C ASP A 62 10.83 -21.24 1.71
N ILE A 63 11.65 -20.18 1.57
CA ILE A 63 12.97 -20.27 0.95
C ILE A 63 13.87 -21.22 1.75
N ASN A 64 13.99 -21.01 3.06
CA ASN A 64 14.83 -21.86 3.92
C ASN A 64 14.41 -23.34 3.82
N LYS A 65 13.09 -23.61 3.79
CA LYS A 65 12.52 -24.95 3.62
C LYS A 65 12.84 -25.53 2.23
N ALA A 66 12.66 -24.76 1.15
CA ALA A 66 12.89 -25.22 -0.21
C ALA A 66 14.36 -25.56 -0.49
N TYR A 67 15.28 -24.79 0.09
CA TYR A 67 16.72 -25.03 -0.02
C TYR A 67 17.25 -26.03 1.01
N GLU A 68 16.40 -26.56 1.89
CA GLU A 68 16.77 -27.49 2.97
C GLU A 68 17.92 -26.98 3.84
N PHE A 69 17.96 -25.65 4.10
CA PHE A 69 18.99 -25.05 4.93
C PHE A 69 18.91 -25.57 6.39
N SER A 70 20.07 -25.86 6.96
CA SER A 70 20.17 -26.12 8.40
C SER A 70 20.01 -24.84 9.20
N SER A 71 19.76 -24.92 10.51
CA SER A 71 19.58 -23.75 11.37
C SER A 71 20.78 -22.77 11.35
N ASP A 72 21.96 -23.27 11.03
CA ASP A 72 23.19 -22.44 10.97
C ASP A 72 23.38 -21.80 9.58
N ASP A 73 22.65 -22.27 8.56
CA ASP A 73 22.74 -21.82 7.17
C ASP A 73 21.54 -20.97 6.73
N GLU A 74 20.50 -20.86 7.59
CA GLU A 74 19.25 -20.18 7.27
C GLU A 74 19.45 -18.71 6.88
N ILE A 75 18.68 -18.28 5.89
CA ILE A 75 18.49 -16.87 5.59
C ILE A 75 17.72 -16.23 6.73
N SER A 76 18.19 -15.09 7.20
CA SER A 76 17.53 -14.28 8.22
C SER A 76 16.93 -13.00 7.64
N MET A 77 15.95 -12.44 8.33
CA MET A 77 15.32 -11.17 7.96
C MET A 77 15.15 -10.29 9.19
N THR A 78 15.45 -8.99 9.06
CA THR A 78 15.00 -7.95 10.00
C THR A 78 13.93 -7.10 9.33
N PHE A 79 12.98 -6.57 10.11
CA PHE A 79 11.94 -5.66 9.64
C PHE A 79 11.89 -4.45 10.57
N GLU A 80 12.31 -3.31 10.06
CA GLU A 80 12.56 -2.09 10.81
C GLU A 80 11.90 -0.89 10.11
N GLY A 81 11.79 0.23 10.82
CA GLY A 81 11.23 1.47 10.31
C GLY A 81 10.59 2.29 11.42
N PRO A 82 10.06 3.47 11.10
CA PRO A 82 9.30 4.27 12.05
C PRO A 82 7.97 3.60 12.46
N SER A 83 7.32 4.12 13.46
CA SER A 83 5.94 3.70 13.81
C SER A 83 4.88 4.38 12.92
N ASP A 84 5.23 5.50 12.29
CA ASP A 84 4.35 6.34 11.48
C ASP A 84 5.01 6.64 10.12
N GLU A 85 4.27 6.51 9.02
CA GLU A 85 4.75 6.76 7.66
C GLU A 85 5.24 8.21 7.44
N GLN A 86 4.81 9.15 8.27
CA GLN A 86 5.21 10.55 8.18
C GLN A 86 6.57 10.85 8.84
N ASP A 87 7.13 9.90 9.60
CA ASP A 87 8.43 10.06 10.26
C ASP A 87 9.59 9.70 9.32
N ILE A 88 9.79 10.54 8.30
CA ILE A 88 10.82 10.39 7.27
C ILE A 88 12.22 10.39 7.90
N GLU A 89 12.45 11.21 8.94
CA GLU A 89 13.76 11.31 9.60
C GLU A 89 14.14 9.97 10.24
N THR A 90 13.22 9.34 10.95
CA THR A 90 13.47 8.00 11.53
C THR A 90 13.71 6.96 10.43
N GLN A 91 13.00 7.01 9.31
CA GLN A 91 13.23 6.09 8.19
C GLN A 91 14.65 6.24 7.63
N VAL A 92 15.08 7.47 7.35
CA VAL A 92 16.42 7.76 6.81
C VAL A 92 17.51 7.29 7.79
N ASN A 93 17.37 7.59 9.09
CA ASN A 93 18.31 7.14 10.12
C ASN A 93 18.36 5.60 10.24
N THR A 94 17.22 4.93 10.08
CA THR A 94 17.16 3.46 10.08
C THR A 94 17.88 2.88 8.87
N LEU A 95 17.72 3.47 7.68
CA LEU A 95 18.44 3.08 6.47
C LEU A 95 19.96 3.22 6.66
N ASP A 96 20.43 4.34 7.22
CA ASP A 96 21.86 4.54 7.52
C ASP A 96 22.41 3.45 8.45
N ALA A 97 21.67 3.13 9.52
CA ALA A 97 22.08 2.10 10.48
C ALA A 97 22.14 0.70 9.82
N VAL A 98 21.10 0.36 9.05
CA VAL A 98 20.99 -0.95 8.38
C VAL A 98 22.08 -1.12 7.32
N ILE A 99 22.36 -0.09 6.50
CA ILE A 99 23.43 -0.13 5.48
C ILE A 99 24.80 -0.31 6.14
N ALA A 100 25.06 0.35 7.28
CA ALA A 100 26.31 0.20 8.03
C ALA A 100 26.54 -1.23 8.55
N GLU A 101 25.48 -2.02 8.72
CA GLU A 101 25.55 -3.44 9.09
C GLU A 101 25.84 -4.37 7.90
N ASN A 102 25.90 -3.85 6.68
CA ASN A 102 26.23 -4.56 5.45
C ASN A 102 25.36 -5.81 5.20
N PRO A 103 24.03 -5.68 5.04
CA PRO A 103 23.17 -6.81 4.73
C PRO A 103 23.44 -7.37 3.34
N THR A 104 23.03 -8.62 3.09
CA THR A 104 23.13 -9.25 1.76
C THR A 104 22.23 -8.55 0.74
N VAL A 105 21.07 -8.07 1.18
CA VAL A 105 20.10 -7.29 0.39
C VAL A 105 19.36 -6.33 1.30
N LEU A 106 19.10 -5.12 0.80
CA LEU A 106 18.22 -4.14 1.43
C LEU A 106 16.87 -4.13 0.68
N CYS A 107 15.78 -4.39 1.38
CA CYS A 107 14.43 -4.17 0.90
C CYS A 107 13.89 -2.89 1.54
N MET A 108 13.36 -1.95 0.76
CA MET A 108 12.81 -0.72 1.33
C MET A 108 11.54 -0.25 0.63
N SER A 109 10.69 0.48 1.35
CA SER A 109 9.56 1.23 0.81
C SER A 109 9.72 2.69 1.21
N ALA A 110 9.73 3.61 0.24
CA ALA A 110 10.05 5.01 0.50
C ALA A 110 8.84 5.81 1.01
N SER A 111 8.98 6.48 2.17
CA SER A 111 7.98 7.43 2.67
C SER A 111 7.94 8.70 1.82
N ASP A 112 9.10 9.13 1.30
CA ASP A 112 9.26 10.28 0.41
C ASP A 112 10.17 9.87 -0.75
N ILE A 113 9.78 10.20 -1.98
CA ILE A 113 10.46 9.73 -3.21
C ILE A 113 11.89 10.23 -3.38
N GLU A 114 12.29 11.30 -2.69
CA GLU A 114 13.60 11.93 -2.83
C GLU A 114 14.47 11.79 -1.58
N SER A 115 13.87 11.56 -0.41
CA SER A 115 14.57 11.66 0.88
C SER A 115 15.62 10.58 1.13
N CYS A 116 15.59 9.47 0.38
CA CYS A 116 16.48 8.31 0.58
C CYS A 116 17.62 8.21 -0.46
N GLN A 117 17.81 9.24 -1.31
CA GLN A 117 18.79 9.19 -2.39
C GLN A 117 20.22 8.90 -1.90
N ALA A 118 20.67 9.58 -0.84
CA ALA A 118 22.01 9.37 -0.28
C ALA A 118 22.19 7.94 0.27
N GLN A 119 21.14 7.34 0.81
CA GLN A 119 21.14 5.96 1.32
C GLN A 119 21.21 4.95 0.17
N LEU A 120 20.51 5.21 -0.94
CA LEU A 120 20.60 4.39 -2.15
C LEU A 120 22.02 4.42 -2.73
N GLU A 121 22.63 5.60 -2.81
CA GLU A 121 24.01 5.77 -3.24
C GLU A 121 24.98 5.01 -2.31
N ALA A 122 24.83 5.15 -0.98
CA ALA A 122 25.63 4.44 0.00
C ALA A 122 25.47 2.91 -0.10
N ALA A 123 24.25 2.41 -0.30
CA ALA A 123 24.02 0.98 -0.52
C ALA A 123 24.73 0.49 -1.78
N SER A 124 24.64 1.24 -2.88
CA SER A 124 25.31 0.94 -4.15
C SER A 124 26.84 0.93 -4.01
N GLU A 125 27.43 1.93 -3.34
CA GLU A 125 28.86 2.01 -3.07
C GLU A 125 29.37 0.83 -2.24
N ASN A 126 28.55 0.32 -1.32
CA ASN A 126 28.85 -0.87 -0.52
C ASN A 126 28.53 -2.19 -1.24
N GLY A 127 28.03 -2.14 -2.47
CA GLY A 127 27.64 -3.33 -3.24
C GLY A 127 26.41 -4.06 -2.69
N ILE A 128 25.54 -3.37 -1.93
CA ILE A 128 24.30 -3.89 -1.37
C ILE A 128 23.21 -3.69 -2.40
N PRO A 129 22.63 -4.74 -3.02
CA PRO A 129 21.49 -4.59 -3.92
C PRO A 129 20.26 -4.11 -3.16
N VAL A 130 19.53 -3.16 -3.77
CA VAL A 130 18.31 -2.61 -3.18
C VAL A 130 17.09 -3.12 -3.95
N VAL A 131 16.14 -3.69 -3.24
CA VAL A 131 14.79 -4.03 -3.74
C VAL A 131 13.80 -3.05 -3.13
N VAL A 132 13.14 -2.28 -3.98
CA VAL A 132 12.07 -1.36 -3.51
C VAL A 132 10.72 -2.06 -3.61
N PHE A 133 9.88 -1.89 -2.60
CA PHE A 133 8.54 -2.44 -2.58
C PHE A 133 7.50 -1.40 -2.17
N ASP A 134 6.22 -1.64 -2.48
CA ASP A 134 5.07 -0.78 -2.19
C ASP A 134 5.17 0.62 -2.83
N SER A 135 6.03 1.50 -2.34
CA SER A 135 6.25 2.85 -2.86
C SER A 135 7.67 3.02 -3.39
N ASN A 136 7.78 3.44 -4.64
CA ASN A 136 9.06 3.60 -5.34
C ASN A 136 9.79 4.89 -4.94
N VAL A 137 11.00 5.04 -5.44
CA VAL A 137 11.87 6.22 -5.32
C VAL A 137 11.90 6.99 -6.65
N SER A 138 12.39 8.23 -6.63
CA SER A 138 12.45 9.08 -7.84
C SER A 138 13.52 8.62 -8.83
N ASP A 139 14.64 8.12 -8.34
CA ASP A 139 15.76 7.60 -9.13
C ASP A 139 15.87 6.09 -8.93
N ASP A 140 15.37 5.32 -9.89
CA ASP A 140 15.36 3.86 -9.87
C ASP A 140 16.60 3.22 -10.53
N GLU A 141 17.55 4.01 -11.02
CA GLU A 141 18.81 3.48 -11.60
C GLU A 141 19.63 2.68 -10.59
N LEU A 142 19.51 3.01 -9.28
CA LEU A 142 20.15 2.32 -8.18
C LEU A 142 19.33 1.16 -7.60
N VAL A 143 18.16 0.90 -8.16
CA VAL A 143 17.20 -0.12 -7.68
C VAL A 143 17.36 -1.41 -8.50
N ALA A 144 17.68 -2.50 -7.84
CA ALA A 144 17.81 -3.80 -8.51
C ALA A 144 16.46 -4.38 -8.96
N ALA A 145 15.39 -4.13 -8.22
CA ALA A 145 14.03 -4.53 -8.56
C ALA A 145 12.98 -3.70 -7.80
N PHE A 146 11.81 -3.51 -8.42
CA PHE A 146 10.62 -2.96 -7.77
C PHE A 146 9.49 -3.99 -7.73
N ARG A 147 8.75 -4.01 -6.63
CA ARG A 147 7.54 -4.82 -6.44
C ARG A 147 6.47 -3.98 -5.73
N GLY A 148 5.41 -3.67 -6.43
CA GLY A 148 4.32 -2.85 -5.90
C GLY A 148 3.06 -2.96 -6.74
N THR A 149 2.03 -2.28 -6.27
CA THR A 149 0.77 -2.08 -6.99
C THR A 149 1.00 -1.13 -8.17
N ASP A 150 0.29 -1.33 -9.27
CA ASP A 150 0.12 -0.29 -10.29
C ASP A 150 -0.80 0.80 -9.71
N ASN A 151 -0.17 1.77 -9.06
CA ASN A 151 -0.87 2.82 -8.32
C ASN A 151 -1.67 3.77 -9.22
N ALA A 152 -1.20 4.03 -10.45
CA ALA A 152 -1.95 4.82 -11.42
C ALA A 152 -3.22 4.08 -11.86
N TYR A 153 -3.11 2.78 -12.13
CA TYR A 153 -4.27 1.97 -12.45
C TYR A 153 -5.24 1.83 -11.27
N ALA A 154 -4.76 1.72 -10.04
CA ALA A 154 -5.61 1.72 -8.85
C ALA A 154 -6.41 3.02 -8.71
N GLY A 155 -5.77 4.17 -8.95
CA GLY A 155 -6.44 5.47 -9.01
C GLY A 155 -7.51 5.54 -10.10
N LYS A 156 -7.19 5.06 -11.31
CA LYS A 156 -8.14 4.95 -12.41
C LYS A 156 -9.36 4.12 -12.03
N LEU A 157 -9.16 2.93 -11.46
CA LEU A 157 -10.26 2.07 -11.01
C LEU A 157 -11.14 2.75 -9.97
N ALA A 158 -10.53 3.52 -9.05
CA ALA A 158 -11.29 4.28 -8.04
C ALA A 158 -12.19 5.33 -8.70
N ALA A 159 -11.69 6.05 -9.70
CA ALA A 159 -12.47 7.01 -10.46
C ALA A 159 -13.64 6.34 -11.19
N GLU A 160 -13.40 5.24 -11.90
CA GLU A 160 -14.43 4.48 -12.60
C GLU A 160 -15.52 4.02 -11.62
N LYS A 161 -15.16 3.53 -10.43
CA LYS A 161 -16.12 3.10 -9.40
C LYS A 161 -16.97 4.23 -8.84
N ILE A 162 -16.37 5.40 -8.64
CA ILE A 162 -17.14 6.58 -8.20
C ILE A 162 -18.10 7.01 -9.32
N VAL A 163 -17.65 7.11 -10.57
CA VAL A 163 -18.49 7.47 -11.72
C VAL A 163 -19.64 6.47 -11.91
N ASP A 164 -19.36 5.18 -11.80
CA ASP A 164 -20.40 4.13 -11.87
C ASP A 164 -21.52 4.37 -10.82
N ALA A 165 -21.16 4.87 -9.65
CA ALA A 165 -22.08 5.05 -8.54
C ALA A 165 -22.83 6.40 -8.55
N ILE A 166 -22.16 7.51 -8.94
CA ILE A 166 -22.76 8.85 -8.89
C ILE A 166 -23.21 9.35 -10.27
N GLY A 167 -22.81 8.68 -11.37
CA GLY A 167 -22.99 9.14 -12.74
C GLY A 167 -21.91 10.13 -13.19
N GLU A 168 -22.13 10.76 -14.35
CA GLU A 168 -21.14 11.65 -15.01
C GLU A 168 -21.17 13.09 -14.49
N ASN A 169 -21.87 13.36 -13.38
CA ASN A 169 -21.97 14.70 -12.78
C ASN A 169 -21.88 14.59 -11.27
N GLY A 170 -21.08 15.42 -10.64
CA GLY A 170 -20.98 15.43 -9.19
C GLY A 170 -19.75 16.13 -8.64
N LYS A 171 -19.73 16.26 -7.32
CA LYS A 171 -18.62 16.82 -6.55
C LYS A 171 -17.90 15.73 -5.80
N ILE A 172 -16.58 15.67 -5.95
CA ILE A 172 -15.74 14.66 -5.33
C ILE A 172 -14.66 15.33 -4.47
N ALA A 173 -14.38 14.75 -3.31
CA ALA A 173 -13.20 15.06 -2.52
C ALA A 173 -12.17 13.93 -2.61
N VAL A 174 -10.89 14.28 -2.61
CA VAL A 174 -9.76 13.35 -2.54
C VAL A 174 -9.06 13.56 -1.21
N PHE A 175 -8.95 12.48 -0.45
CA PHE A 175 -8.20 12.43 0.82
C PHE A 175 -7.05 11.46 0.66
N SER A 176 -5.84 11.97 0.79
CA SER A 176 -4.62 11.24 0.47
C SER A 176 -3.66 11.20 1.64
N ALA A 177 -2.83 10.14 1.69
CA ALA A 177 -1.64 10.09 2.50
C ALA A 177 -0.67 11.22 2.10
N GLN A 178 0.63 11.11 2.41
CA GLN A 178 1.60 12.18 2.12
C GLN A 178 1.69 12.48 0.62
N GLU A 179 1.79 13.77 0.27
CA GLU A 179 1.91 14.22 -1.12
C GLU A 179 3.17 13.68 -1.82
N LYS A 180 4.26 13.50 -1.08
CA LYS A 180 5.56 13.08 -1.61
C LYS A 180 5.77 11.57 -1.67
N THR A 181 4.83 10.77 -1.28
CA THR A 181 4.90 9.31 -1.42
C THR A 181 4.48 8.90 -2.83
N GLU A 182 5.24 8.05 -3.50
CA GLU A 182 4.98 7.64 -4.89
C GLU A 182 3.59 7.02 -5.05
N SER A 183 3.21 6.11 -4.15
CA SER A 183 1.89 5.45 -4.21
C SER A 183 0.74 6.46 -4.11
N SER A 184 0.84 7.48 -3.25
CA SER A 184 -0.14 8.56 -3.14
C SER A 184 -0.21 9.39 -4.41
N GLN A 185 0.94 9.83 -4.93
CA GLN A 185 1.01 10.63 -6.16
C GLN A 185 0.35 9.90 -7.33
N LYS A 186 0.73 8.65 -7.55
CA LYS A 186 0.25 7.85 -8.68
C LYS A 186 -1.24 7.52 -8.57
N ARG A 187 -1.74 7.22 -7.38
CA ARG A 187 -3.18 7.01 -7.16
C ARG A 187 -3.98 8.26 -7.46
N VAL A 188 -3.52 9.44 -6.99
CA VAL A 188 -4.20 10.72 -7.26
C VAL A 188 -4.08 11.12 -8.73
N GLU A 189 -2.92 10.93 -9.37
CA GLU A 189 -2.69 11.18 -10.79
C GLU A 189 -3.64 10.34 -11.66
N GLY A 190 -3.63 9.02 -11.49
CA GLY A 190 -4.49 8.11 -12.26
C GLY A 190 -5.98 8.35 -12.03
N PHE A 191 -6.37 8.75 -10.81
CA PHE A 191 -7.74 9.15 -10.50
C PHE A 191 -8.15 10.41 -11.30
N LYS A 192 -7.31 11.45 -11.30
CA LYS A 192 -7.57 12.70 -12.03
C LYS A 192 -7.58 12.50 -13.54
N GLU A 193 -6.63 11.71 -14.06
CA GLU A 193 -6.57 11.40 -15.48
C GLU A 193 -7.85 10.68 -15.96
N ALA A 194 -8.34 9.72 -15.18
CA ALA A 194 -9.57 9.00 -15.52
C ALA A 194 -10.83 9.90 -15.44
N LEU A 195 -10.83 10.92 -14.58
CA LEU A 195 -11.94 11.86 -14.49
C LEU A 195 -11.90 12.97 -15.57
N ALA A 196 -10.80 13.14 -16.28
CA ALA A 196 -10.65 14.22 -17.27
C ALA A 196 -11.67 14.15 -18.42
N ASP A 197 -12.20 12.96 -18.71
CA ASP A 197 -13.23 12.74 -19.73
C ASP A 197 -14.67 13.06 -19.25
N TYR A 198 -14.85 13.40 -17.96
CA TYR A 198 -16.16 13.66 -17.34
C TYR A 198 -16.31 15.13 -16.95
N GLU A 199 -16.67 15.99 -17.92
CA GLU A 199 -16.79 17.45 -17.72
C GLU A 199 -17.79 17.86 -16.61
N GLY A 200 -18.73 17.00 -16.26
CA GLY A 200 -19.72 17.23 -15.21
C GLY A 200 -19.21 16.91 -13.80
N ILE A 201 -18.02 16.30 -13.66
CA ILE A 201 -17.45 15.95 -12.36
C ILE A 201 -16.40 16.99 -11.97
N SER A 202 -16.42 17.41 -10.72
CA SER A 202 -15.44 18.35 -10.17
C SER A 202 -14.81 17.84 -8.88
N ILE A 203 -13.47 17.88 -8.79
CA ILE A 203 -12.76 17.68 -7.53
C ILE A 203 -12.78 19.02 -6.79
N VAL A 204 -13.59 19.08 -5.71
CA VAL A 204 -13.80 20.31 -4.94
C VAL A 204 -12.84 20.46 -3.76
N SER A 205 -12.16 19.38 -3.37
CA SER A 205 -11.16 19.37 -2.32
C SER A 205 -10.16 18.24 -2.54
N GLU A 206 -8.90 18.52 -2.25
CA GLU A 206 -7.80 17.57 -2.24
C GLU A 206 -6.96 17.85 -1.00
N LEU A 207 -6.88 16.86 -0.10
CA LEU A 207 -6.17 16.97 1.17
C LEU A 207 -5.10 15.90 1.26
N TYR A 208 -3.96 16.27 1.84
CA TYR A 208 -2.84 15.38 2.14
C TYR A 208 -2.50 15.44 3.62
N THR A 209 -2.16 14.29 4.21
CA THR A 209 -1.87 14.18 5.65
C THR A 209 -0.70 15.09 6.09
N ASP A 210 0.30 15.28 5.22
CA ASP A 210 1.47 16.13 5.48
C ASP A 210 1.22 17.65 5.23
N LYS A 211 0.05 18.03 4.72
CA LYS A 211 -0.32 19.44 4.43
C LYS A 211 -1.32 20.00 5.41
N VAL A 212 -1.94 19.18 6.23
CA VAL A 212 -2.92 19.59 7.24
C VAL A 212 -2.47 19.18 8.64
N LYS A 213 -2.86 19.96 9.64
CA LYS A 213 -2.46 19.68 11.02
C LYS A 213 -3.22 18.51 11.63
N ASP A 214 -4.49 18.38 11.26
CA ASP A 214 -5.40 17.34 11.70
C ASP A 214 -6.25 16.94 10.49
N MET A 215 -6.02 15.74 9.99
CA MET A 215 -6.68 15.24 8.79
C MET A 215 -8.17 14.98 9.03
N SER A 216 -8.54 14.46 10.19
CA SER A 216 -9.94 14.21 10.54
C SER A 216 -10.75 15.51 10.64
N GLU A 217 -10.17 16.56 11.25
CA GLU A 217 -10.80 17.88 11.32
C GLU A 217 -10.94 18.50 9.92
N ALA A 218 -9.88 18.40 9.11
CA ALA A 218 -9.90 18.92 7.73
C ALA A 218 -10.93 18.22 6.84
N MET A 219 -11.06 16.89 6.93
CA MET A 219 -12.10 16.13 6.25
C MET A 219 -13.51 16.55 6.70
N ALA A 220 -13.72 16.71 8.03
CA ALA A 220 -15.00 17.17 8.56
C ALA A 220 -15.34 18.60 8.08
N ASP A 221 -14.35 19.48 7.91
CA ASP A 221 -14.54 20.82 7.32
C ASP A 221 -14.98 20.73 5.86
N VAL A 222 -14.41 19.81 5.08
CA VAL A 222 -14.83 19.56 3.69
C VAL A 222 -16.30 19.12 3.64
N LEU A 223 -16.69 18.16 4.48
CA LEU A 223 -18.08 17.68 4.54
C LEU A 223 -19.07 18.82 4.92
N ARG A 224 -18.69 19.68 5.85
CA ARG A 224 -19.51 20.84 6.23
C ARG A 224 -19.60 21.89 5.12
N ARG A 225 -18.52 22.11 4.37
CA ARG A 225 -18.44 23.09 3.28
C ARG A 225 -19.21 22.64 2.04
N TYR A 226 -19.23 21.34 1.79
CA TYR A 226 -19.87 20.71 0.63
C TYR A 226 -20.92 19.69 1.11
N PRO A 227 -22.09 20.17 1.61
CA PRO A 227 -23.14 19.25 2.06
C PRO A 227 -23.77 18.46 0.91
N ASP A 228 -23.48 18.82 -0.33
CA ASP A 228 -23.85 18.17 -1.58
C ASP A 228 -22.67 17.42 -2.23
N LEU A 229 -21.73 16.95 -1.44
CA LEU A 229 -20.63 16.10 -1.92
C LEU A 229 -21.20 14.73 -2.32
N ASP A 230 -20.85 14.26 -3.52
CA ASP A 230 -21.35 13.01 -4.08
C ASP A 230 -20.39 11.83 -3.86
N GLY A 231 -19.08 12.09 -3.93
CA GLY A 231 -18.07 11.05 -3.81
C GLY A 231 -16.84 11.45 -3.01
N VAL A 232 -16.17 10.45 -2.44
CA VAL A 232 -14.89 10.59 -1.74
C VAL A 232 -13.95 9.48 -2.20
N PHE A 233 -12.72 9.85 -2.54
CA PHE A 233 -11.62 8.92 -2.77
C PHE A 233 -10.61 9.00 -1.63
N CYS A 234 -10.36 7.88 -0.96
CA CYS A 234 -9.36 7.73 0.09
C CYS A 234 -8.20 6.86 -0.44
N THR A 235 -6.98 7.40 -0.45
CA THR A 235 -5.88 6.78 -1.20
C THR A 235 -5.16 5.66 -0.46
N ASN A 236 -5.37 5.47 0.85
CA ASN A 236 -4.79 4.38 1.64
C ASN A 236 -5.65 4.06 2.88
N GLU A 237 -5.20 3.04 3.66
CA GLU A 237 -5.93 2.56 4.85
C GLU A 237 -6.17 3.66 5.88
N ASP A 238 -5.16 4.47 6.21
CA ASP A 238 -5.23 5.45 7.29
C ASP A 238 -6.29 6.52 7.01
N VAL A 239 -6.24 7.14 5.83
CA VAL A 239 -7.23 8.17 5.48
C VAL A 239 -8.62 7.59 5.26
N ALA A 240 -8.72 6.34 4.81
CA ALA A 240 -9.99 5.65 4.69
C ALA A 240 -10.63 5.38 6.06
N ASP A 241 -9.86 4.88 7.02
CA ASP A 241 -10.33 4.60 8.37
C ASP A 241 -10.65 5.89 9.13
N MET A 242 -9.85 6.95 8.98
CA MET A 242 -10.17 8.29 9.50
C MET A 242 -11.51 8.79 8.96
N TYR A 243 -11.73 8.71 7.64
CA TYR A 243 -12.97 9.14 7.01
C TYR A 243 -14.18 8.32 7.49
N LEU A 244 -14.03 7.00 7.60
CA LEU A 244 -15.11 6.12 8.10
C LEU A 244 -15.48 6.42 9.55
N GLY A 245 -14.55 6.88 10.36
CA GLY A 245 -14.76 7.28 11.76
C GLY A 245 -15.48 8.62 11.93
N LEU A 246 -15.66 9.43 10.87
CA LEU A 246 -16.29 10.74 10.98
C LEU A 246 -17.81 10.62 11.09
N ASP A 247 -18.42 11.58 11.82
CA ASP A 247 -19.86 11.87 11.73
C ASP A 247 -20.13 12.63 10.43
N LYS A 248 -20.79 11.96 9.49
CA LYS A 248 -21.11 12.49 8.15
C LYS A 248 -22.49 13.17 8.08
N GLY A 249 -23.24 13.16 9.18
CA GLY A 249 -24.60 13.70 9.20
C GLY A 249 -25.56 12.93 8.27
N GLU A 250 -26.46 13.66 7.60
CA GLU A 250 -27.46 13.06 6.71
C GLU A 250 -26.92 12.78 5.30
N ASN A 251 -25.90 13.52 4.85
CA ASN A 251 -25.27 13.29 3.54
C ASN A 251 -24.10 12.32 3.70
N THR A 252 -24.20 11.18 3.04
CA THR A 252 -23.17 10.16 3.01
C THR A 252 -22.67 9.99 1.58
N PRO A 253 -21.58 10.69 1.19
CA PRO A 253 -21.00 10.52 -0.15
C PRO A 253 -20.56 9.08 -0.40
N VAL A 254 -20.62 8.63 -1.65
CA VAL A 254 -20.03 7.35 -2.05
C VAL A 254 -18.53 7.39 -1.76
N MET A 255 -18.03 6.42 -0.99
CA MET A 255 -16.60 6.30 -0.72
C MET A 255 -16.00 5.17 -1.54
N VAL A 256 -14.85 5.45 -2.15
CA VAL A 256 -13.92 4.42 -2.64
C VAL A 256 -12.60 4.57 -1.88
N GLY A 257 -12.15 3.49 -1.27
CA GLY A 257 -10.88 3.43 -0.55
C GLY A 257 -9.92 2.46 -1.21
N VAL A 258 -8.64 2.64 -0.96
CA VAL A 258 -7.60 1.66 -1.22
C VAL A 258 -7.30 0.93 0.07
N ASP A 259 -6.79 -0.30 -0.05
CA ASP A 259 -6.61 -1.28 1.01
C ASP A 259 -7.94 -1.90 1.46
N ALA A 260 -7.91 -2.75 2.47
CA ALA A 260 -9.09 -3.48 2.95
C ALA A 260 -8.96 -3.82 4.43
N THR A 261 -8.77 -2.78 5.27
CA THR A 261 -8.72 -2.96 6.71
C THR A 261 -10.00 -3.62 7.25
N SER A 262 -9.92 -4.16 8.45
CA SER A 262 -11.09 -4.70 9.14
C SER A 262 -12.19 -3.64 9.35
N VAL A 263 -11.83 -2.36 9.40
CA VAL A 263 -12.77 -1.23 9.49
C VAL A 263 -13.47 -1.02 8.14
N GLN A 264 -12.70 -0.97 7.05
CA GLN A 264 -13.23 -0.82 5.69
C GLN A 264 -14.15 -1.99 5.32
N GLN A 265 -13.74 -3.24 5.58
CA GLN A 265 -14.53 -4.44 5.30
C GLN A 265 -15.88 -4.46 6.03
N LYS A 266 -15.98 -3.88 7.23
CA LYS A 266 -17.24 -3.77 7.98
C LYS A 266 -18.15 -2.64 7.49
N ALA A 267 -17.60 -1.71 6.73
CA ALA A 267 -18.35 -0.56 6.20
C ALA A 267 -19.06 -0.86 4.87
N ILE A 268 -18.69 -1.96 4.21
CA ILE A 268 -19.35 -2.49 3.00
C ILE A 268 -20.55 -3.35 3.37
#